data_22989983e68e4f6fecdf104458722e84
#
_entry.id   22989983e68e4f6fecdf104458722e84
#
_cell.length_a   1.000
_cell.length_b   1.000
_cell.length_c   1.000
_cell.angle_alpha   90.00
_cell.angle_beta   90.00
_cell.angle_gamma   90.00
#
_symmetry.space_group_name_H-M   'P 1'
#
loop_
_entity.id
_entity.type
_entity.pdbx_description
1 polymer ?
#
loop_
_entity_poly.entity_id
_entity_poly.type
_entity_poly.pdbx_seq_one_letter_code
_entity_poly.pdbx_strand_id
1 'polypeptide(L)'
;MGLFQKMNEQIKRGIRSWLNIVPSNPYSIQIQEVLDFETNAIRNRIWYRGDGNELEQMYQQNPEWADRYKFWACKSTPGMEMRKIHTGLPGLIVRILAAIVLTDMNPFDFSENEAQKTIWEAIAKENKFTKKLEKTLKEVLFIGDGAFKVTIDTEVSSYPILEWYPGDRIEIIRHRDRVKEVIFKTPYKSGYQQYVLFEHYGFGYIKNELYLNEMQVGMDVLEETKGIRDFTFDQSVMLAVPVQVYESAKFEGRGGSVFDGKLDSFDALDEAWSQWMDALRAGRAKTYIPECLVPRNPNTGEILRPNSFDNRFIQSDNDMSEGAKNQIDTEQPTIPHESYLASYCTALDLCLQGLISPSTLGIDVKKLDNAEAQREKEKATLYTRDAIIEAMQEALPELVSAAINAYYLLLKQPVQEIKVAVPFGEYANPSFESQVETLTKARPGAPLLSIEAQVEELYGDSKDEEWKKKEIERLKAEQGMLEMEEPAVGQELDANKENALEGSSMLNGAQISSLMNVIKMVKEKSVTRSEAIAIITATLGISRENAESFIEEGMQSAGEGSQPSVPN
;
A
#
# COMPACT_ATOMS: atom_id res chain seq x y z
N MET A 1 12.16 14.71 58.45
CA MET A 1 12.75 14.82 57.12
C MET A 1 13.75 15.96 57.09
N GLY A 2 15.01 15.69 56.82
CA GLY A 2 16.08 16.67 56.89
C GLY A 2 15.97 17.71 55.77
N LEU A 3 16.53 18.91 56.01
CA LEU A 3 16.53 20.03 55.08
C LEU A 3 17.07 19.66 53.69
N PHE A 4 18.05 18.76 53.63
CA PHE A 4 18.63 18.19 52.42
C PHE A 4 17.66 17.35 51.60
N GLN A 5 16.76 16.60 52.25
CA GLN A 5 15.75 15.81 51.54
C GLN A 5 14.69 16.72 50.86
N LYS A 6 14.28 17.80 51.56
CA LYS A 6 13.33 18.77 51.00
C LYS A 6 13.94 19.54 49.82
N MET A 7 15.20 19.90 49.90
CA MET A 7 15.90 20.58 48.80
C MET A 7 16.09 19.69 47.58
N ASN A 8 16.43 18.43 47.79
CA ASN A 8 16.54 17.44 46.70
C ASN A 8 15.18 17.14 46.03
N GLU A 9 14.10 17.15 46.80
CA GLU A 9 12.73 17.01 46.27
C GLU A 9 12.29 18.22 45.45
N GLN A 10 12.68 19.44 45.87
CA GLN A 10 12.39 20.65 45.10
C GLN A 10 13.16 20.70 43.79
N ILE A 11 14.43 20.29 43.78
CA ILE A 11 15.24 20.20 42.56
C ILE A 11 14.63 19.15 41.60
N LYS A 12 14.23 17.98 42.11
CA LYS A 12 13.56 16.95 41.31
C LYS A 12 12.23 17.44 40.73
N ARG A 13 11.44 18.21 41.49
CA ARG A 13 10.20 18.82 40.99
C ARG A 13 10.46 19.82 39.87
N GLY A 14 11.48 20.67 40.05
CA GLY A 14 11.90 21.66 39.03
C GLY A 14 12.35 20.97 37.71
N ILE A 15 13.14 19.91 37.83
CA ILE A 15 13.57 19.11 36.65
C ILE A 15 12.38 18.42 35.96
N ARG A 16 11.46 17.84 36.73
CA ARG A 16 10.25 17.20 36.17
C ARG A 16 9.35 18.21 35.47
N SER A 17 9.15 19.40 36.06
CA SER A 17 8.38 20.47 35.42
C SER A 17 9.04 20.98 34.15
N TRP A 18 10.38 21.11 34.14
CA TRP A 18 11.13 21.54 32.97
C TRP A 18 11.09 20.49 31.85
N LEU A 19 11.10 19.20 32.19
CA LEU A 19 10.97 18.08 31.24
C LEU A 19 9.52 17.76 30.85
N ASN A 20 8.56 18.50 31.39
CA ASN A 20 7.11 18.25 31.21
C ASN A 20 6.66 16.83 31.61
N ILE A 21 7.37 16.20 32.56
CA ILE A 21 7.09 14.85 33.06
C ILE A 21 6.29 14.97 34.34
N VAL A 22 5.04 14.52 34.32
CA VAL A 22 4.15 14.49 35.49
C VAL A 22 4.00 13.04 35.95
N PRO A 23 4.48 12.65 37.15
CA PRO A 23 4.22 11.31 37.66
C PRO A 23 2.76 11.17 38.06
N SER A 24 2.06 10.16 37.54
CA SER A 24 0.67 9.85 37.91
C SER A 24 0.55 9.31 39.34
N ASN A 25 1.62 8.72 39.85
CA ASN A 25 1.82 8.34 41.26
C ASN A 25 3.34 8.39 41.55
N PRO A 26 3.82 8.14 42.81
CA PRO A 26 5.24 8.20 43.13
C PRO A 26 6.18 7.33 42.30
N TYR A 27 5.65 6.34 41.56
CA TYR A 27 6.41 5.33 40.84
C TYR A 27 6.10 5.31 39.34
N SER A 28 5.17 6.13 38.82
CA SER A 28 4.84 6.19 37.40
C SER A 28 5.19 7.54 36.80
N ILE A 29 5.67 7.49 35.56
CA ILE A 29 5.92 8.68 34.74
C ILE A 29 4.77 8.78 33.74
N GLN A 30 4.08 9.91 33.75
CA GLN A 30 3.07 10.22 32.75
C GLN A 30 3.65 11.24 31.79
N ILE A 31 3.69 10.89 30.52
CA ILE A 31 4.09 11.80 29.44
C ILE A 31 2.82 12.51 28.97
N GLN A 32 2.87 13.84 28.99
CA GLN A 32 1.79 14.65 28.44
C GLN A 32 2.10 14.93 26.97
N GLU A 33 1.20 14.52 26.08
CA GLU A 33 1.31 14.86 24.67
C GLU A 33 1.17 16.36 24.46
N VAL A 34 2.00 16.91 23.57
CA VAL A 34 2.02 18.36 23.27
C VAL A 34 0.77 18.78 22.49
N LEU A 35 0.26 17.87 21.64
CA LEU A 35 -0.91 18.09 20.81
C LEU A 35 -2.03 17.14 21.25
N ASP A 36 -3.25 17.63 21.26
CA ASP A 36 -4.43 16.80 21.30
C ASP A 36 -4.67 16.11 19.93
N PHE A 37 -5.59 15.16 19.89
CA PHE A 37 -5.87 14.40 18.67
C PHE A 37 -6.37 15.30 17.53
N GLU A 38 -7.24 16.26 17.81
CA GLU A 38 -7.81 17.17 16.82
C GLU A 38 -6.74 18.04 16.16
N THR A 39 -5.84 18.60 16.97
CA THR A 39 -4.71 19.38 16.48
C THR A 39 -3.69 18.54 15.71
N ASN A 40 -3.43 17.30 16.18
CA ASN A 40 -2.60 16.33 15.46
C ASN A 40 -3.19 15.99 14.08
N ALA A 41 -4.51 15.80 13.99
CA ALA A 41 -5.21 15.57 12.74
C ALA A 41 -5.09 16.76 11.76
N ILE A 42 -5.19 17.99 12.26
CA ILE A 42 -4.97 19.20 11.46
C ILE A 42 -3.54 19.25 10.92
N ARG A 43 -2.54 18.98 11.76
CA ARG A 43 -1.13 18.91 11.35
C ARG A 43 -0.92 17.87 10.25
N ASN A 44 -1.43 16.66 10.43
CA ASN A 44 -1.33 15.59 9.44
C ASN A 44 -2.03 15.93 8.13
N ARG A 45 -3.16 16.65 8.19
CA ARG A 45 -3.88 17.15 7.00
C ARG A 45 -3.05 18.16 6.21
N ILE A 46 -2.32 19.06 6.87
CA ILE A 46 -1.42 20.03 6.22
C ILE A 46 -0.26 19.28 5.52
N TRP A 47 0.35 18.29 6.17
CA TRP A 47 1.37 17.45 5.56
C TRP A 47 0.84 16.65 4.35
N TYR A 48 -0.40 16.14 4.43
CA TYR A 48 -1.04 15.46 3.31
C TYR A 48 -1.32 16.38 2.11
N ARG A 49 -1.74 17.63 2.38
CA ARG A 49 -2.01 18.63 1.32
C ARG A 49 -0.74 19.05 0.59
N GLY A 50 0.37 19.09 1.29
CA GLY A 50 1.69 19.32 0.70
C GLY A 50 1.92 20.76 0.22
N ASP A 51 1.23 21.76 0.79
CA ASP A 51 1.52 23.17 0.53
C ASP A 51 2.60 23.69 1.48
N GLY A 52 3.78 24.03 0.90
CA GLY A 52 4.90 24.56 1.68
C GLY A 52 4.58 25.84 2.45
N ASN A 53 3.70 26.70 1.93
CA ASN A 53 3.30 27.92 2.63
C ASN A 53 2.44 27.58 3.87
N GLU A 54 1.55 26.60 3.78
CA GLU A 54 0.75 26.15 4.91
C GLU A 54 1.62 25.49 5.98
N LEU A 55 2.60 24.68 5.58
CA LEU A 55 3.57 24.07 6.50
C LEU A 55 4.38 25.14 7.24
N GLU A 56 4.91 26.11 6.53
CA GLU A 56 5.67 27.20 7.14
C GLU A 56 4.80 28.03 8.09
N GLN A 57 3.59 28.42 7.70
CA GLN A 57 2.65 29.15 8.55
C GLN A 57 2.29 28.36 9.82
N MET A 58 1.99 27.07 9.69
CA MET A 58 1.65 26.20 10.81
C MET A 58 2.75 26.17 11.86
N TYR A 59 4.01 25.93 11.45
CA TYR A 59 5.14 25.84 12.36
C TYR A 59 5.58 27.20 12.91
N GLN A 60 5.43 28.29 12.15
CA GLN A 60 5.79 29.63 12.63
C GLN A 60 4.74 30.24 13.59
N GLN A 61 3.46 29.94 13.40
CA GLN A 61 2.38 30.43 14.24
C GLN A 61 2.27 29.69 15.58
N ASN A 62 2.75 28.46 15.64
CA ASN A 62 2.65 27.59 16.80
C ASN A 62 4.04 27.16 17.29
N PRO A 63 4.79 28.08 17.93
CA PRO A 63 6.17 27.82 18.36
C PRO A 63 6.26 26.70 19.43
N GLU A 64 5.16 26.41 20.12
CA GLU A 64 5.09 25.29 21.09
C GLU A 64 5.08 23.91 20.41
N TRP A 65 4.59 23.83 19.18
CA TRP A 65 4.59 22.60 18.39
C TRP A 65 5.89 22.38 17.63
N ALA A 66 6.59 23.47 17.39
CA ALA A 66 7.80 23.48 16.61
C ALA A 66 8.99 23.38 17.54
N ASP A 67 9.63 22.23 17.56
CA ASP A 67 11.04 22.25 17.88
C ASP A 67 11.70 23.23 16.90
N ARG A 68 12.32 24.29 17.45
CA ARG A 68 12.99 25.33 16.65
C ARG A 68 14.06 24.80 15.70
N TYR A 69 14.42 23.53 15.82
CA TYR A 69 15.37 22.85 14.96
C TYR A 69 14.72 22.18 13.74
N LYS A 70 13.39 22.14 13.64
CA LYS A 70 12.72 21.61 12.46
C LYS A 70 12.88 22.54 11.27
N PHE A 71 13.10 21.99 10.10
CA PHE A 71 13.34 22.73 8.86
C PHE A 71 12.23 23.76 8.56
N TRP A 72 10.96 23.33 8.67
CA TRP A 72 9.82 24.23 8.41
C TRP A 72 9.64 25.31 9.47
N ALA A 73 10.11 25.08 10.70
CA ALA A 73 10.07 26.07 11.79
C ALA A 73 11.19 27.09 11.73
N CYS A 74 12.32 26.76 11.10
CA CYS A 74 13.47 27.65 11.00
C CYS A 74 13.15 28.88 10.18
N LYS A 75 13.54 30.07 10.68
CA LYS A 75 13.48 31.34 9.95
C LYS A 75 14.80 31.55 9.24
N SER A 76 14.76 31.88 7.96
CA SER A 76 15.95 32.24 7.20
C SER A 76 16.54 33.55 7.73
N THR A 77 17.88 33.65 7.78
CA THR A 77 18.56 34.90 8.05
C THR A 77 18.34 35.86 6.88
N PRO A 78 18.00 37.14 7.13
CA PRO A 78 17.86 38.12 6.06
C PRO A 78 19.08 38.15 5.15
N GLY A 79 18.87 38.01 3.84
CA GLY A 79 19.94 37.95 2.83
C GLY A 79 20.54 36.56 2.58
N MET A 80 20.10 35.54 3.34
CA MET A 80 20.48 34.14 3.20
C MET A 80 19.22 33.26 3.06
N GLU A 81 18.19 33.78 2.41
CA GLU A 81 16.92 33.06 2.25
C GLU A 81 17.08 31.89 1.30
N MET A 82 16.82 30.70 1.81
CA MET A 82 16.73 29.47 1.03
C MET A 82 15.27 29.19 0.69
N ARG A 83 15.00 28.82 -0.56
CA ARG A 83 13.68 28.35 -0.95
C ARG A 83 13.39 26.99 -0.32
N LYS A 84 12.42 26.94 0.56
CA LYS A 84 11.91 25.68 1.11
C LYS A 84 11.01 25.00 0.09
N ILE A 85 11.26 23.72 -0.16
CA ILE A 85 10.55 22.91 -1.16
C ILE A 85 9.99 21.69 -0.48
N HIS A 86 8.68 21.53 -0.53
CA HIS A 86 8.02 20.30 -0.08
C HIS A 86 8.01 19.28 -1.20
N THR A 87 8.42 18.04 -0.91
CA THR A 87 8.51 16.95 -1.88
C THR A 87 7.15 16.35 -2.26
N GLY A 88 6.11 16.55 -1.44
CA GLY A 88 4.78 15.98 -1.64
C GLY A 88 4.69 14.48 -1.39
N LEU A 89 5.74 13.88 -0.85
CA LEU A 89 5.82 12.44 -0.58
C LEU A 89 4.71 11.93 0.34
N PRO A 90 4.34 12.61 1.46
CA PRO A 90 3.27 12.14 2.35
C PRO A 90 1.94 11.94 1.62
N GLY A 91 1.55 12.92 0.81
CA GLY A 91 0.32 12.83 0.01
C GLY A 91 0.37 11.74 -1.07
N LEU A 92 1.55 11.47 -1.64
CA LEU A 92 1.74 10.40 -2.62
C LEU A 92 1.57 9.03 -1.98
N ILE A 93 2.19 8.78 -0.81
CA ILE A 93 2.08 7.52 -0.06
C ILE A 93 0.61 7.18 0.20
N VAL A 94 -0.14 8.11 0.79
CA VAL A 94 -1.55 7.91 1.14
C VAL A 94 -2.41 7.61 -0.11
N ARG A 95 -2.18 8.34 -1.20
CA ARG A 95 -2.94 8.13 -2.45
C ARG A 95 -2.69 6.76 -3.05
N ILE A 96 -1.45 6.30 -3.04
CA ILE A 96 -1.10 5.01 -3.63
C ILE A 96 -1.59 3.86 -2.75
N LEU A 97 -1.41 3.93 -1.42
CA LEU A 97 -1.96 2.92 -0.51
C LEU A 97 -3.48 2.78 -0.64
N ALA A 98 -4.20 3.91 -0.68
CA ALA A 98 -5.65 3.90 -0.90
C ALA A 98 -6.03 3.32 -2.27
N ALA A 99 -5.28 3.64 -3.33
CA ALA A 99 -5.55 3.14 -4.67
C ALA A 99 -5.35 1.62 -4.79
N ILE A 100 -4.28 1.07 -4.18
CA ILE A 100 -4.01 -0.37 -4.17
C ILE A 100 -5.19 -1.12 -3.53
N VAL A 101 -5.60 -0.72 -2.33
CA VAL A 101 -6.68 -1.39 -1.60
C VAL A 101 -8.02 -1.31 -2.34
N LEU A 102 -8.31 -0.15 -2.95
CA LEU A 102 -9.56 0.00 -3.72
C LEU A 102 -9.56 -0.80 -5.02
N THR A 103 -8.41 -0.97 -5.66
CA THR A 103 -8.30 -1.77 -6.88
C THR A 103 -8.50 -3.25 -6.60
N ASP A 104 -8.06 -3.71 -5.43
CA ASP A 104 -8.16 -5.11 -5.03
C ASP A 104 -9.53 -5.47 -4.41
N MET A 105 -10.40 -4.47 -4.18
CA MET A 105 -11.73 -4.69 -3.61
C MET A 105 -12.69 -5.28 -4.64
N ASN A 106 -13.18 -6.48 -4.38
CA ASN A 106 -14.20 -7.15 -5.17
C ASN A 106 -15.62 -6.73 -4.75
N PRO A 107 -16.66 -7.00 -5.57
CA PRO A 107 -18.05 -6.76 -5.20
C PRO A 107 -18.44 -7.43 -3.88
N PHE A 108 -19.35 -6.80 -3.14
CA PHE A 108 -19.87 -7.34 -1.88
C PHE A 108 -20.60 -8.67 -2.10
N ASP A 109 -20.29 -9.66 -1.28
CA ASP A 109 -20.93 -10.98 -1.28
C ASP A 109 -22.02 -11.03 -0.21
N PHE A 110 -23.26 -11.27 -0.61
CA PHE A 110 -24.44 -11.35 0.24
C PHE A 110 -24.90 -12.78 0.54
N SER A 111 -24.08 -13.79 0.31
CA SER A 111 -24.41 -15.19 0.62
C SER A 111 -25.79 -15.61 0.07
N GLU A 112 -26.02 -15.37 -1.23
CA GLU A 112 -27.26 -15.71 -1.97
C GLU A 112 -28.51 -14.84 -1.69
N ASN A 113 -28.41 -13.76 -0.91
CA ASN A 113 -29.56 -12.86 -0.68
C ASN A 113 -29.61 -11.73 -1.73
N GLU A 114 -30.14 -12.04 -2.91
CA GLU A 114 -30.26 -11.09 -4.03
C GLU A 114 -31.13 -9.86 -3.69
N ALA A 115 -32.09 -9.96 -2.76
CA ALA A 115 -32.92 -8.82 -2.35
C ALA A 115 -32.09 -7.79 -1.59
N GLN A 116 -31.25 -8.22 -0.64
CA GLN A 116 -30.35 -7.34 0.12
C GLN A 116 -29.28 -6.74 -0.78
N LYS A 117 -28.73 -7.51 -1.72
CA LYS A 117 -27.79 -7.03 -2.73
C LYS A 117 -28.38 -5.91 -3.58
N THR A 118 -29.58 -6.09 -4.10
CA THR A 118 -30.29 -5.06 -4.91
C THR A 118 -30.51 -3.77 -4.11
N ILE A 119 -30.90 -3.88 -2.83
CA ILE A 119 -31.07 -2.73 -1.94
C ILE A 119 -29.73 -2.01 -1.74
N TRP A 120 -28.66 -2.74 -1.45
CA TRP A 120 -27.34 -2.17 -1.29
C TRP A 120 -26.84 -1.46 -2.56
N GLU A 121 -26.97 -2.09 -3.73
CA GLU A 121 -26.57 -1.49 -5.00
C GLU A 121 -27.29 -0.15 -5.27
N ALA A 122 -28.58 -0.07 -4.94
CA ALA A 122 -29.35 1.17 -5.04
C ALA A 122 -28.80 2.25 -4.06
N ILE A 123 -28.57 1.90 -2.80
CA ILE A 123 -27.98 2.80 -1.79
C ILE A 123 -26.58 3.25 -2.20
N ALA A 124 -25.75 2.33 -2.64
CA ALA A 124 -24.36 2.60 -3.04
C ALA A 124 -24.29 3.54 -4.26
N LYS A 125 -25.18 3.32 -5.24
CA LYS A 125 -25.31 4.17 -6.43
C LYS A 125 -25.73 5.59 -6.07
N GLU A 126 -26.79 5.74 -5.26
CA GLU A 126 -27.32 7.04 -4.82
C GLU A 126 -26.23 7.84 -4.07
N ASN A 127 -25.52 7.18 -3.19
CA ASN A 127 -24.46 7.79 -2.38
C ASN A 127 -23.11 7.96 -3.09
N LYS A 128 -22.95 7.51 -4.33
CA LYS A 128 -21.64 7.47 -5.04
C LYS A 128 -20.56 6.80 -4.19
N PHE A 129 -20.91 5.64 -3.63
CA PHE A 129 -20.16 4.97 -2.56
C PHE A 129 -18.65 4.81 -2.86
N THR A 130 -18.29 4.38 -4.06
CA THR A 130 -16.86 4.18 -4.44
C THR A 130 -16.03 5.44 -4.28
N LYS A 131 -16.55 6.61 -4.71
CA LYS A 131 -15.84 7.89 -4.55
C LYS A 131 -15.77 8.33 -3.09
N LYS A 132 -16.81 8.04 -2.33
CA LYS A 132 -16.84 8.32 -0.89
C LYS A 132 -15.84 7.45 -0.15
N LEU A 133 -15.77 6.16 -0.48
CA LEU A 133 -14.83 5.21 0.10
C LEU A 133 -13.37 5.60 -0.21
N GLU A 134 -13.07 6.03 -1.43
CA GLU A 134 -11.74 6.55 -1.79
C GLU A 134 -11.33 7.74 -0.92
N LYS A 135 -12.25 8.68 -0.69
CA LYS A 135 -12.01 9.82 0.20
C LYS A 135 -11.79 9.35 1.64
N THR A 136 -12.66 8.47 2.11
CA THR A 136 -12.61 7.87 3.46
C THR A 136 -11.27 7.22 3.73
N LEU A 137 -10.82 6.33 2.85
CA LEU A 137 -9.53 5.63 2.99
C LEU A 137 -8.36 6.60 3.10
N LYS A 138 -8.33 7.63 2.25
CA LYS A 138 -7.28 8.65 2.34
C LYS A 138 -7.30 9.36 3.69
N GLU A 139 -8.48 9.78 4.17
CA GLU A 139 -8.61 10.51 5.42
C GLU A 139 -8.27 9.64 6.63
N VAL A 140 -8.71 8.38 6.67
CA VAL A 140 -8.34 7.44 7.74
C VAL A 140 -6.82 7.23 7.80
N LEU A 141 -6.16 7.09 6.66
CA LEU A 141 -4.72 6.85 6.63
C LEU A 141 -3.90 8.01 7.20
N PHE A 142 -4.23 9.26 6.87
CA PHE A 142 -3.43 10.38 7.37
C PHE A 142 -3.95 11.00 8.68
N ILE A 143 -5.22 10.84 9.04
CA ILE A 143 -5.77 11.31 10.33
C ILE A 143 -5.58 10.25 11.41
N GLY A 144 -5.92 8.98 11.08
CA GLY A 144 -5.89 7.82 11.95
C GLY A 144 -7.25 7.14 12.06
N ASP A 145 -8.32 7.88 12.25
CA ASP A 145 -9.68 7.34 12.34
C ASP A 145 -10.74 8.29 11.76
N GLY A 146 -11.96 7.82 11.78
CA GLY A 146 -13.18 8.53 11.42
C GLY A 146 -14.40 7.62 11.61
N ALA A 147 -15.58 8.08 11.21
CA ALA A 147 -16.76 7.25 11.24
C ALA A 147 -17.70 7.54 10.07
N PHE A 148 -18.33 6.49 9.58
CA PHE A 148 -19.51 6.63 8.73
C PHE A 148 -20.74 6.90 9.60
N LYS A 149 -21.55 7.83 9.15
CA LYS A 149 -22.86 8.15 9.70
C LYS A 149 -23.92 7.78 8.67
N VAL A 150 -24.90 6.98 9.07
CA VAL A 150 -26.05 6.60 8.24
C VAL A 150 -27.24 7.45 8.68
N THR A 151 -27.66 8.37 7.81
CA THR A 151 -28.75 9.32 8.08
C THR A 151 -29.95 8.97 7.24
N ILE A 152 -31.14 9.11 7.82
CA ILE A 152 -32.44 8.97 7.14
C ILE A 152 -33.01 10.36 7.00
N ASP A 153 -33.06 10.88 5.78
CA ASP A 153 -33.70 12.16 5.44
C ASP A 153 -34.50 12.01 4.17
N THR A 154 -35.81 11.93 4.34
CA THR A 154 -36.77 11.72 3.24
C THR A 154 -37.00 12.98 2.38
N GLU A 155 -36.55 14.14 2.83
CA GLU A 155 -36.64 15.38 2.03
C GLU A 155 -35.48 15.40 0.99
N VAL A 156 -34.35 14.74 1.28
CA VAL A 156 -33.18 14.73 0.43
C VAL A 156 -33.10 13.48 -0.46
N SER A 157 -33.41 12.29 0.09
CA SER A 157 -33.27 11.02 -0.64
C SER A 157 -34.30 10.00 -0.18
N SER A 158 -34.74 9.14 -1.13
CA SER A 158 -35.57 7.95 -0.82
C SER A 158 -34.76 6.80 -0.22
N TYR A 159 -33.44 6.92 -0.16
CA TYR A 159 -32.52 5.94 0.38
C TYR A 159 -31.73 6.53 1.56
N PRO A 160 -31.21 5.71 2.47
CA PRO A 160 -30.32 6.18 3.52
C PRO A 160 -29.10 6.90 2.95
N ILE A 161 -28.71 7.98 3.60
CA ILE A 161 -27.57 8.82 3.21
C ILE A 161 -26.35 8.36 4.00
N LEU A 162 -25.30 8.02 3.30
CA LEU A 162 -24.00 7.67 3.91
C LEU A 162 -23.14 8.92 3.99
N GLU A 163 -22.81 9.37 5.17
CA GLU A 163 -21.91 10.51 5.41
C GLU A 163 -20.62 10.02 6.03
N TRP A 164 -19.51 10.68 5.72
CA TRP A 164 -18.22 10.41 6.32
C TRP A 164 -17.76 11.59 7.16
N TYR A 165 -17.39 11.32 8.40
CA TYR A 165 -16.81 12.28 9.34
C TYR A 165 -15.40 11.85 9.71
N PRO A 166 -14.39 12.70 9.45
CA PRO A 166 -13.02 12.44 9.85
C PRO A 166 -12.83 12.53 11.37
N GLY A 167 -11.78 11.93 11.89
CA GLY A 167 -11.54 11.76 13.31
C GLY A 167 -11.53 13.05 14.13
N ASP A 168 -11.13 14.19 13.54
CA ASP A 168 -11.17 15.51 14.19
C ASP A 168 -12.60 16.06 14.37
N ARG A 169 -13.61 15.40 13.83
CA ARG A 169 -15.01 15.78 13.94
C ARG A 169 -15.89 14.75 14.62
N ILE A 170 -15.28 13.77 15.23
CA ILE A 170 -16.01 12.73 15.96
C ILE A 170 -15.40 12.50 17.33
N GLU A 171 -16.22 11.93 18.21
CA GLU A 171 -15.78 11.37 19.48
C GLU A 171 -16.32 9.96 19.61
N ILE A 172 -15.45 8.99 19.90
CA ILE A 172 -15.82 7.59 20.04
C ILE A 172 -15.80 7.23 21.52
N ILE A 173 -16.99 7.00 22.08
CA ILE A 173 -17.12 6.57 23.46
C ILE A 173 -17.08 5.05 23.51
N ARG A 174 -16.09 4.51 24.23
CA ARG A 174 -15.92 3.08 24.44
C ARG A 174 -16.24 2.69 25.87
N HIS A 175 -16.75 1.49 26.04
CA HIS A 175 -16.91 0.85 27.35
C HIS A 175 -16.39 -0.59 27.28
N ARG A 176 -15.35 -0.91 28.05
CA ARG A 176 -14.66 -2.22 28.00
C ARG A 176 -14.23 -2.58 26.58
N ASP A 177 -13.53 -1.65 25.93
CA ASP A 177 -13.00 -1.74 24.55
C ASP A 177 -14.06 -1.89 23.45
N ARG A 178 -15.35 -1.84 23.77
CA ARG A 178 -16.44 -1.86 22.80
C ARG A 178 -16.98 -0.46 22.57
N VAL A 179 -17.26 -0.14 21.31
CA VAL A 179 -17.92 1.12 20.96
C VAL A 179 -19.32 1.13 21.55
N LYS A 180 -19.59 2.12 22.37
CA LYS A 180 -20.90 2.36 22.98
C LYS A 180 -21.68 3.40 22.19
N GLU A 181 -21.00 4.45 21.76
CA GLU A 181 -21.60 5.62 21.14
C GLU A 181 -20.56 6.32 20.28
N VAL A 182 -20.99 6.90 19.16
CA VAL A 182 -20.21 7.80 18.33
C VAL A 182 -20.92 9.15 18.30
N ILE A 183 -20.20 10.21 18.62
CA ILE A 183 -20.71 11.57 18.60
C ILE A 183 -20.14 12.29 17.38
N PHE A 184 -21.00 12.80 16.52
CA PHE A 184 -20.63 13.60 15.37
C PHE A 184 -20.73 15.08 15.69
N LYS A 185 -19.69 15.86 15.35
CA LYS A 185 -19.60 17.29 15.62
C LYS A 185 -19.77 18.06 14.31
N THR A 186 -20.88 18.74 14.12
CA THR A 186 -21.14 19.54 12.91
C THR A 186 -21.16 21.03 13.26
N PRO A 187 -20.19 21.83 12.80
CA PRO A 187 -20.16 23.27 13.07
C PRO A 187 -21.12 24.03 12.15
N TYR A 188 -21.90 24.93 12.73
CA TYR A 188 -22.76 25.88 12.05
C TYR A 188 -22.34 27.32 12.37
N LYS A 189 -22.50 28.23 11.42
CA LYS A 189 -22.26 29.66 11.60
C LYS A 189 -23.54 30.45 11.37
N SER A 190 -23.94 31.26 12.36
CA SER A 190 -25.02 32.21 12.21
C SER A 190 -24.51 33.60 12.66
N GLY A 191 -24.30 34.47 11.69
CA GLY A 191 -23.67 35.77 11.92
C GLY A 191 -22.23 35.62 12.45
N TYR A 192 -21.95 36.17 13.64
CA TYR A 192 -20.64 36.05 14.31
C TYR A 192 -20.56 34.88 15.30
N GLN A 193 -21.65 34.15 15.50
CA GLN A 193 -21.74 33.05 16.45
C GLN A 193 -21.43 31.73 15.77
N GLN A 194 -20.69 30.86 16.48
CA GLN A 194 -20.39 29.51 16.05
C GLN A 194 -21.16 28.54 16.94
N TYR A 195 -21.97 27.73 16.32
CA TYR A 195 -22.72 26.65 16.96
C TYR A 195 -22.10 25.34 16.58
N VAL A 196 -22.19 24.35 17.44
CA VAL A 196 -21.78 22.98 17.15
C VAL A 196 -22.94 22.06 17.50
N LEU A 197 -23.41 21.32 16.50
CA LEU A 197 -24.36 20.25 16.69
C LEU A 197 -23.62 18.97 17.05
N PHE A 198 -23.98 18.39 18.18
CA PHE A 198 -23.53 17.08 18.64
C PHE A 198 -24.64 16.07 18.38
N GLU A 199 -24.36 15.11 17.51
CA GLU A 199 -25.28 14.05 17.17
C GLU A 199 -24.75 12.74 17.77
N HIS A 200 -25.41 12.24 18.79
CA HIS A 200 -25.06 11.06 19.56
C HIS A 200 -25.70 9.82 18.94
N TYR A 201 -24.90 8.97 18.34
CA TYR A 201 -25.33 7.72 17.71
C TYR A 201 -24.96 6.54 18.58
N GLY A 202 -25.94 5.93 19.22
CA GLY A 202 -25.79 4.71 20.00
C GLY A 202 -26.63 3.56 19.49
N PHE A 203 -26.59 2.44 20.18
CA PHE A 203 -27.41 1.30 19.85
C PHE A 203 -28.90 1.60 20.15
N GLY A 204 -29.69 1.70 19.09
CA GLY A 204 -31.13 1.95 19.17
C GLY A 204 -31.55 3.40 19.42
N TYR A 205 -30.63 4.37 19.37
CA TYR A 205 -30.98 5.78 19.54
C TYR A 205 -30.07 6.74 18.79
N ILE A 206 -30.64 7.90 18.45
CA ILE A 206 -29.95 9.10 18.02
C ILE A 206 -30.44 10.24 18.91
N LYS A 207 -29.52 10.98 19.55
CA LYS A 207 -29.81 12.18 20.34
C LYS A 207 -29.06 13.36 19.76
N ASN A 208 -29.69 14.53 19.78
CA ASN A 208 -29.16 15.73 19.17
C ASN A 208 -29.04 16.85 20.20
N GLU A 209 -27.90 17.46 20.30
CA GLU A 209 -27.64 18.55 21.22
C GLU A 209 -26.93 19.70 20.48
N LEU A 210 -27.44 20.92 20.62
CA LEU A 210 -26.85 22.11 20.01
C LEU A 210 -26.13 22.92 21.07
N TYR A 211 -24.91 23.31 20.80
CA TYR A 211 -24.10 24.12 21.71
C TYR A 211 -23.67 25.43 21.06
N LEU A 212 -23.68 26.49 21.84
CA LEU A 212 -23.07 27.78 21.55
C LEU A 212 -21.97 28.04 22.59
N ASN A 213 -20.70 28.00 22.19
CA ASN A 213 -19.56 28.24 23.09
C ASN A 213 -19.70 27.46 24.43
N GLU A 214 -19.83 26.16 24.39
CA GLU A 214 -19.98 25.25 25.56
C GLU A 214 -21.35 25.30 26.29
N MET A 215 -22.26 26.20 25.94
CA MET A 215 -23.61 26.25 26.52
C MET A 215 -24.61 25.54 25.61
N GLN A 216 -25.35 24.59 26.14
CA GLN A 216 -26.41 23.92 25.42
C GLN A 216 -27.58 24.91 25.15
N VAL A 217 -28.01 24.94 23.89
CA VAL A 217 -29.12 25.80 23.43
C VAL A 217 -30.19 24.96 22.75
N GLY A 218 -31.37 25.53 22.56
CA GLY A 218 -32.48 24.82 21.88
C GLY A 218 -32.17 24.58 20.41
N MET A 219 -32.67 23.47 19.86
CA MET A 219 -32.56 23.13 18.44
C MET A 219 -33.26 24.09 17.50
N ASP A 220 -34.20 24.89 18.02
CA ASP A 220 -34.98 25.90 17.31
C ASP A 220 -34.29 27.22 17.07
N VAL A 221 -33.07 27.38 17.63
CA VAL A 221 -32.26 28.61 17.48
C VAL A 221 -31.76 28.79 16.06
N LEU A 222 -31.48 27.69 15.35
CA LEU A 222 -31.05 27.70 13.95
C LEU A 222 -32.11 27.07 13.05
N GLU A 223 -32.30 27.63 11.87
CA GLU A 223 -33.24 27.06 10.88
C GLU A 223 -32.75 25.67 10.41
N GLU A 224 -31.45 25.47 10.30
CA GLU A 224 -30.82 24.21 9.87
C GLU A 224 -31.04 23.06 10.88
N THR A 225 -31.19 23.37 12.16
CA THR A 225 -31.33 22.36 13.23
C THR A 225 -32.79 22.20 13.71
N LYS A 226 -33.69 23.11 13.37
CA LYS A 226 -35.07 23.15 13.83
C LYS A 226 -35.88 21.89 13.53
N GLY A 227 -35.56 21.20 12.42
CA GLY A 227 -36.23 19.96 12.00
C GLY A 227 -35.64 18.70 12.61
N ILE A 228 -34.44 18.78 13.22
CA ILE A 228 -33.73 17.64 13.76
C ILE A 228 -34.37 17.22 15.09
N ARG A 229 -34.64 15.93 15.23
CA ARG A 229 -35.29 15.36 16.43
C ARG A 229 -34.53 14.11 16.89
N ASP A 230 -34.65 13.83 18.17
CA ASP A 230 -34.20 12.57 18.74
C ASP A 230 -35.00 11.40 18.17
N PHE A 231 -34.32 10.31 17.95
CA PHE A 231 -34.90 9.12 17.34
C PHE A 231 -34.53 7.88 18.17
N THR A 232 -35.51 6.97 18.32
CA THR A 232 -35.29 5.67 18.95
C THR A 232 -35.77 4.56 18.05
N PHE A 233 -34.98 3.50 17.93
CA PHE A 233 -35.22 2.36 17.07
C PHE A 233 -34.78 1.07 17.75
N ASP A 234 -34.62 -0.02 17.02
CA ASP A 234 -34.21 -1.30 17.58
C ASP A 234 -32.79 -1.23 18.19
N GLN A 235 -32.64 -1.73 19.40
CA GLN A 235 -31.38 -1.68 20.17
C GLN A 235 -30.27 -2.58 19.61
N SER A 236 -30.56 -3.41 18.62
CA SER A 236 -29.55 -4.24 17.94
C SER A 236 -28.77 -3.48 16.87
N VAL A 237 -29.24 -2.31 16.46
CA VAL A 237 -28.67 -1.53 15.34
C VAL A 237 -27.98 -0.26 15.86
N MET A 238 -26.85 0.01 15.32
CA MET A 238 -26.14 1.28 15.42
C MET A 238 -25.98 1.87 14.01
N LEU A 239 -26.36 3.15 13.82
CA LEU A 239 -26.30 3.83 12.53
C LEU A 239 -25.00 4.66 12.36
N ALA A 240 -23.98 4.30 13.12
CA ALA A 240 -22.63 4.87 13.03
C ALA A 240 -21.60 3.75 13.05
N VAL A 241 -20.65 3.82 12.12
CA VAL A 241 -19.60 2.80 12.00
C VAL A 241 -18.25 3.49 12.04
N PRO A 242 -17.52 3.39 13.15
CA PRO A 242 -16.15 3.89 13.25
C PRO A 242 -15.21 3.06 12.39
N VAL A 243 -14.20 3.72 11.82
CA VAL A 243 -13.17 3.11 10.98
C VAL A 243 -11.82 3.55 11.48
N GLN A 244 -10.95 2.60 11.79
CA GLN A 244 -9.56 2.83 12.14
C GLN A 244 -8.71 1.71 11.54
N VAL A 245 -7.49 2.02 11.08
CA VAL A 245 -6.56 1.02 10.53
C VAL A 245 -5.58 0.57 11.59
N TYR A 246 -5.02 1.52 12.33
CA TYR A 246 -4.05 1.27 13.41
C TYR A 246 -4.56 1.86 14.71
N GLU A 247 -4.18 1.27 15.83
CA GLU A 247 -4.36 1.91 17.13
C GLU A 247 -3.29 2.99 17.34
N SER A 248 -3.70 4.12 17.90
CA SER A 248 -2.76 5.18 18.23
C SER A 248 -1.95 4.85 19.46
N ALA A 249 -0.62 4.89 19.36
CA ALA A 249 0.26 4.76 20.52
C ALA A 249 0.23 5.99 21.46
N LYS A 250 -0.35 7.12 21.00
CA LYS A 250 -0.40 8.39 21.72
C LYS A 250 -1.75 8.70 22.33
N PHE A 251 -2.81 8.37 21.61
CA PHE A 251 -4.19 8.74 21.96
C PHE A 251 -5.00 7.48 22.24
N GLU A 252 -5.28 7.22 23.51
CA GLU A 252 -6.02 6.02 23.93
C GLU A 252 -7.41 5.97 23.26
N GLY A 253 -7.75 4.81 22.70
CA GLY A 253 -9.03 4.55 22.03
C GLY A 253 -9.21 5.25 20.66
N ARG A 254 -8.18 5.91 20.14
CA ARG A 254 -8.19 6.58 18.83
C ARG A 254 -7.33 5.83 17.80
N GLY A 255 -7.56 6.12 16.54
CA GLY A 255 -6.77 5.56 15.45
C GLY A 255 -5.41 6.22 15.27
N GLY A 256 -4.42 5.44 14.84
CA GLY A 256 -3.06 5.90 14.50
C GLY A 256 -2.93 6.25 13.02
N SER A 257 -2.23 7.35 12.75
CA SER A 257 -1.94 7.80 11.39
C SER A 257 -0.72 7.07 10.81
N VAL A 258 -0.69 6.83 9.50
CA VAL A 258 0.52 6.37 8.80
C VAL A 258 1.66 7.38 8.86
N PHE A 259 1.39 8.62 9.28
CA PHE A 259 2.40 9.65 9.50
C PHE A 259 3.01 9.62 10.90
N ASP A 260 2.44 8.82 11.82
CA ASP A 260 2.96 8.74 13.18
C ASP A 260 4.39 8.18 13.18
N GLY A 261 5.30 8.93 13.83
CA GLY A 261 6.73 8.63 13.82
C GLY A 261 7.48 8.91 12.51
N LYS A 262 6.83 9.46 11.47
CA LYS A 262 7.44 9.74 10.16
C LYS A 262 7.61 11.24 9.84
N LEU A 263 6.94 12.11 10.57
CA LEU A 263 6.96 13.55 10.28
C LEU A 263 8.36 14.16 10.30
N ASP A 264 9.23 13.68 11.20
CA ASP A 264 10.63 14.14 11.27
C ASP A 264 11.44 13.67 10.06
N SER A 265 11.13 12.47 9.54
CA SER A 265 11.75 11.96 8.31
C SER A 265 11.31 12.76 7.08
N PHE A 266 10.03 13.15 7.01
CA PHE A 266 9.51 14.01 5.93
C PHE A 266 10.14 15.40 5.98
N ASP A 267 10.29 15.99 7.18
CA ASP A 267 10.95 17.26 7.39
C ASP A 267 12.41 17.21 6.91
N ALA A 268 13.16 16.17 7.29
CA ALA A 268 14.54 15.95 6.87
C ALA A 268 14.69 15.72 5.35
N LEU A 269 13.73 15.05 4.71
CA LEU A 269 13.72 14.87 3.26
C LEU A 269 13.52 16.21 2.53
N ASP A 270 12.58 17.03 2.99
CA ASP A 270 12.33 18.35 2.44
C ASP A 270 13.55 19.26 2.63
N GLU A 271 14.22 19.18 3.78
CA GLU A 271 15.47 19.89 4.05
C GLU A 271 16.58 19.45 3.08
N ALA A 272 16.84 18.16 2.97
CA ALA A 272 17.87 17.62 2.08
C ALA A 272 17.67 18.05 0.62
N TRP A 273 16.43 17.98 0.13
CA TRP A 273 16.09 18.44 -1.22
C TRP A 273 16.25 19.94 -1.40
N SER A 274 15.79 20.73 -0.44
CA SER A 274 15.88 22.19 -0.49
C SER A 274 17.33 22.67 -0.46
N GLN A 275 18.16 22.07 0.39
CA GLN A 275 19.59 22.36 0.47
C GLN A 275 20.32 21.98 -0.83
N TRP A 276 19.98 20.83 -1.43
CA TRP A 276 20.57 20.43 -2.70
C TRP A 276 20.21 21.40 -3.83
N MET A 277 18.94 21.81 -3.93
CA MET A 277 18.51 22.79 -4.92
C MET A 277 19.18 24.16 -4.69
N ASP A 278 19.40 24.56 -3.46
CA ASP A 278 20.11 25.80 -3.13
C ASP A 278 21.61 25.70 -3.47
N ALA A 279 22.25 24.57 -3.16
CA ALA A 279 23.65 24.31 -3.54
C ALA A 279 23.85 24.35 -5.07
N LEU A 280 22.93 23.77 -5.84
CA LEU A 280 22.95 23.86 -7.31
C LEU A 280 22.83 25.30 -7.80
N ARG A 281 22.05 26.13 -7.12
CA ARG A 281 21.92 27.55 -7.42
C ARG A 281 23.18 28.32 -7.03
N ALA A 282 23.70 28.07 -5.83
CA ALA A 282 24.92 28.70 -5.33
C ALA A 282 26.18 28.31 -6.13
N GLY A 283 26.22 27.06 -6.63
CA GLY A 283 27.33 26.50 -7.41
C GLY A 283 27.35 26.91 -8.90
N ARG A 284 26.46 27.80 -9.32
CA ARG A 284 26.56 28.39 -10.68
C ARG A 284 27.83 29.21 -10.79
N ALA A 285 28.44 29.20 -11.99
CA ALA A 285 29.58 30.05 -12.27
C ALA A 285 29.27 31.50 -11.94
N LYS A 286 30.08 32.12 -11.07
CA LYS A 286 29.96 33.51 -10.66
C LYS A 286 31.05 34.30 -11.36
N THR A 287 30.66 35.38 -12.01
CA THR A 287 31.59 36.29 -12.67
C THR A 287 31.75 37.53 -11.80
N TYR A 288 32.96 37.73 -11.31
CA TYR A 288 33.34 38.93 -10.54
C TYR A 288 33.71 40.03 -11.54
N ILE A 289 32.98 41.13 -11.49
CA ILE A 289 33.18 42.26 -12.41
C ILE A 289 33.61 43.47 -11.57
N PRO A 290 34.83 44.01 -11.78
CA PRO A 290 35.25 45.25 -11.18
C PRO A 290 34.25 46.38 -11.47
N GLU A 291 34.05 47.29 -10.51
CA GLU A 291 33.06 48.36 -10.62
C GLU A 291 33.21 49.19 -11.90
N CYS A 292 34.44 49.42 -12.33
CA CYS A 292 34.73 50.16 -13.57
C CYS A 292 34.23 49.48 -14.84
N LEU A 293 33.98 48.16 -14.82
CA LEU A 293 33.51 47.37 -15.99
C LEU A 293 32.02 47.04 -15.86
N VAL A 294 31.33 47.40 -14.78
CA VAL A 294 29.90 47.08 -14.60
C VAL A 294 29.05 47.90 -15.58
N PRO A 295 28.16 47.26 -16.35
CA PRO A 295 27.26 47.98 -17.26
C PRO A 295 26.37 48.97 -16.51
N ARG A 296 26.27 50.20 -17.03
CA ARG A 296 25.40 51.25 -16.51
C ARG A 296 24.31 51.59 -17.51
N ASN A 297 23.15 51.96 -16.98
CA ASN A 297 22.07 52.43 -17.84
C ASN A 297 22.52 53.73 -18.53
N PRO A 298 22.54 53.78 -19.87
CA PRO A 298 23.05 54.97 -20.58
C PRO A 298 22.24 56.24 -20.33
N ASN A 299 20.98 56.12 -19.88
CA ASN A 299 20.10 57.26 -19.67
C ASN A 299 20.10 57.75 -18.20
N THR A 300 20.26 56.88 -17.23
CA THR A 300 20.19 57.22 -15.78
C THR A 300 21.53 57.14 -15.07
N GLY A 301 22.54 56.53 -15.69
CA GLY A 301 23.85 56.28 -15.08
C GLY A 301 23.83 55.23 -13.94
N GLU A 302 22.66 54.64 -13.67
CA GLU A 302 22.52 53.63 -12.59
C GLU A 302 23.17 52.30 -13.00
N ILE A 303 23.77 51.64 -12.03
CA ILE A 303 24.36 50.32 -12.23
C ILE A 303 23.25 49.30 -12.52
N LEU A 304 23.37 48.57 -13.60
CA LEU A 304 22.47 47.46 -13.95
C LEU A 304 22.81 46.30 -13.04
N ARG A 305 22.01 46.11 -11.98
CA ARG A 305 22.15 44.96 -11.06
C ARG A 305 21.40 43.74 -11.63
N PRO A 306 22.03 42.59 -11.61
CA PRO A 306 21.30 41.34 -11.90
C PRO A 306 20.19 41.14 -10.85
N ASN A 307 19.10 40.48 -11.26
CA ASN A 307 18.05 40.16 -10.29
C ASN A 307 18.57 39.16 -9.24
N SER A 308 17.94 39.11 -8.07
CA SER A 308 18.33 38.24 -6.95
C SER A 308 18.27 36.75 -7.30
N PHE A 309 17.54 36.38 -8.35
CA PHE A 309 17.44 35.01 -8.84
C PHE A 309 18.63 34.58 -9.71
N ASP A 310 19.32 35.54 -10.36
CA ASP A 310 20.45 35.29 -11.26
C ASP A 310 21.74 35.92 -10.72
N ASN A 311 22.31 35.29 -9.69
CA ASN A 311 23.56 35.72 -9.05
C ASN A 311 24.83 35.40 -9.85
N ARG A 312 24.80 35.53 -11.18
CA ARG A 312 25.95 35.22 -12.03
C ARG A 312 27.03 36.29 -11.97
N PHE A 313 26.65 37.52 -11.68
CA PHE A 313 27.56 38.65 -11.66
C PHE A 313 27.66 39.23 -10.27
N ILE A 314 28.89 39.38 -9.76
CA ILE A 314 29.18 39.99 -8.49
C ILE A 314 30.09 41.19 -8.78
N GLN A 315 29.68 42.37 -8.31
CA GLN A 315 30.53 43.56 -8.38
C GLN A 315 31.62 43.42 -7.33
N SER A 316 32.88 43.56 -7.74
CA SER A 316 34.04 43.68 -6.86
C SER A 316 34.60 45.11 -6.89
N ASP A 317 35.27 45.48 -5.82
CA ASP A 317 35.97 46.75 -5.76
C ASP A 317 37.08 46.82 -6.82
N ASN A 318 37.39 48.03 -7.28
CA ASN A 318 38.51 48.22 -8.19
C ASN A 318 39.81 48.09 -7.36
N ASP A 319 40.76 47.29 -7.91
CA ASP A 319 42.11 47.31 -7.37
C ASP A 319 42.81 48.61 -7.80
N MET A 320 43.15 49.43 -6.82
CA MET A 320 43.75 50.76 -7.01
C MET A 320 45.29 50.69 -6.92
N SER A 321 45.88 49.52 -6.78
CA SER A 321 47.34 49.39 -6.74
C SER A 321 47.98 49.72 -8.08
N GLU A 322 49.22 50.25 -8.03
CA GLU A 322 49.96 50.68 -9.21
C GLU A 322 50.31 49.47 -10.10
N GLY A 323 49.72 49.41 -11.29
CA GLY A 323 49.88 48.27 -12.20
C GLY A 323 48.80 47.19 -12.08
N ALA A 324 47.79 47.35 -11.26
CA ALA A 324 46.67 46.41 -11.13
C ALA A 324 45.86 46.33 -12.44
N LYS A 325 45.62 45.12 -12.87
CA LYS A 325 44.70 44.83 -13.98
C LYS A 325 43.36 44.42 -13.41
N ASN A 326 42.39 45.34 -13.45
CA ASN A 326 41.00 45.01 -13.14
C ASN A 326 40.46 44.06 -14.24
N GLN A 327 40.44 42.77 -13.96
CA GLN A 327 39.99 41.74 -14.89
C GLN A 327 38.66 41.14 -14.43
N ILE A 328 37.87 40.70 -15.39
CA ILE A 328 36.68 39.88 -15.10
C ILE A 328 37.18 38.51 -14.73
N ASP A 329 36.82 38.04 -13.53
CA ASP A 329 37.15 36.70 -13.04
C ASP A 329 35.89 35.84 -12.93
N THR A 330 36.01 34.58 -13.27
CA THR A 330 34.88 33.65 -13.21
C THR A 330 35.27 32.45 -12.36
N GLU A 331 34.57 32.28 -11.29
CA GLU A 331 34.73 31.18 -10.35
C GLU A 331 33.52 30.24 -10.38
N GLN A 332 33.75 28.96 -10.45
CA GLN A 332 32.71 27.94 -10.34
C GLN A 332 33.00 27.02 -9.16
N PRO A 333 32.27 27.17 -8.03
CA PRO A 333 32.41 26.27 -6.91
C PRO A 333 32.08 24.81 -7.27
N THR A 334 32.85 23.88 -6.72
CA THR A 334 32.56 22.45 -6.86
C THR A 334 31.41 22.09 -5.93
N ILE A 335 30.38 21.45 -6.50
CA ILE A 335 29.21 20.98 -5.72
C ILE A 335 29.46 19.52 -5.33
N PRO A 336 29.42 19.15 -4.04
CA PRO A 336 29.58 17.77 -3.57
C PRO A 336 28.28 16.97 -3.82
N HIS A 337 27.96 16.75 -5.09
CA HIS A 337 26.68 16.15 -5.52
C HIS A 337 26.44 14.74 -4.97
N GLU A 338 27.50 13.95 -4.76
CA GLU A 338 27.41 12.60 -4.17
C GLU A 338 26.90 12.64 -2.72
N SER A 339 27.37 13.61 -1.92
CA SER A 339 26.92 13.78 -0.55
C SER A 339 25.44 14.18 -0.47
N TYR A 340 25.00 15.09 -1.34
CA TYR A 340 23.59 15.48 -1.42
C TYR A 340 22.68 14.33 -1.88
N LEU A 341 23.13 13.57 -2.89
CA LEU A 341 22.41 12.38 -3.36
C LEU A 341 22.30 11.32 -2.27
N ALA A 342 23.40 11.03 -1.56
CA ALA A 342 23.39 10.07 -0.47
C ALA A 342 22.46 10.49 0.67
N SER A 343 22.48 11.77 1.07
CA SER A 343 21.59 12.31 2.09
C SER A 343 20.11 12.23 1.68
N TYR A 344 19.81 12.62 0.44
CA TYR A 344 18.44 12.52 -0.11
C TYR A 344 17.93 11.08 -0.16
N CYS A 345 18.74 10.15 -0.65
CA CYS A 345 18.38 8.72 -0.71
C CYS A 345 18.15 8.15 0.70
N THR A 346 19.01 8.49 1.66
CA THR A 346 18.86 8.01 3.04
C THR A 346 17.60 8.58 3.70
N ALA A 347 17.33 9.88 3.52
CA ALA A 347 16.11 10.50 4.03
C ALA A 347 14.85 9.88 3.40
N LEU A 348 14.87 9.62 2.09
CA LEU A 348 13.78 8.95 1.39
C LEU A 348 13.54 7.53 1.91
N ASP A 349 14.61 6.74 2.10
CA ASP A 349 14.51 5.39 2.66
C ASP A 349 13.87 5.42 4.07
N LEU A 350 14.25 6.37 4.93
CA LEU A 350 13.67 6.52 6.26
C LEU A 350 12.17 6.90 6.21
N CYS A 351 11.76 7.70 5.24
CA CYS A 351 10.35 8.03 5.03
C CYS A 351 9.52 6.80 4.67
N LEU A 352 10.05 5.93 3.82
CA LEU A 352 9.34 4.79 3.24
C LEU A 352 9.44 3.52 4.07
N GLN A 353 10.46 3.40 4.90
CA GLN A 353 10.74 2.20 5.71
C GLN A 353 9.53 1.81 6.55
N GLY A 354 9.06 0.56 6.38
CA GLY A 354 7.93 -0.01 7.12
C GLY A 354 6.55 0.46 6.66
N LEU A 355 6.45 1.29 5.62
CA LEU A 355 5.18 1.76 5.05
C LEU A 355 4.94 1.22 3.65
N ILE A 356 5.84 1.54 2.72
CA ILE A 356 5.65 1.26 1.30
C ILE A 356 6.99 1.10 0.60
N SER A 357 7.06 0.22 -0.38
CA SER A 357 8.25 0.04 -1.20
C SER A 357 8.45 1.22 -2.18
N PRO A 358 9.69 1.67 -2.41
CA PRO A 358 9.98 2.66 -3.46
C PRO A 358 9.49 2.23 -4.85
N SER A 359 9.57 0.93 -5.19
CA SER A 359 9.07 0.38 -6.45
C SER A 359 7.58 0.60 -6.64
N THR A 360 6.79 0.43 -5.59
CA THR A 360 5.33 0.67 -5.60
C THR A 360 5.00 2.15 -5.87
N LEU A 361 5.88 3.07 -5.45
CA LEU A 361 5.74 4.50 -5.74
C LEU A 361 6.24 4.89 -7.14
N GLY A 362 6.80 3.94 -7.91
CA GLY A 362 7.46 4.22 -9.18
C GLY A 362 8.78 4.96 -9.03
N ILE A 363 9.39 4.95 -7.84
CA ILE A 363 10.68 5.58 -7.53
C ILE A 363 11.78 4.53 -7.71
N ASP A 364 12.56 4.64 -8.77
CA ASP A 364 13.70 3.77 -9.04
C ASP A 364 14.97 4.40 -8.45
N VAL A 365 15.24 4.13 -7.18
CA VAL A 365 16.38 4.72 -6.44
C VAL A 365 17.71 4.06 -6.81
N LYS A 366 17.71 2.80 -7.25
CA LYS A 366 18.90 2.09 -7.75
C LYS A 366 18.51 0.91 -8.64
N LYS A 367 18.96 0.92 -9.88
CA LYS A 367 18.87 -0.21 -10.83
C LYS A 367 19.70 -1.44 -10.45
N LEU A 368 20.22 -1.53 -9.22
CA LEU A 368 21.21 -2.52 -8.80
C LEU A 368 20.70 -3.54 -7.77
N ASP A 369 19.44 -3.46 -7.36
CA ASP A 369 18.90 -4.46 -6.44
C ASP A 369 18.47 -5.71 -7.23
N ASN A 370 18.92 -6.89 -6.75
CA ASN A 370 18.45 -8.16 -7.28
C ASN A 370 16.93 -8.29 -7.04
N ALA A 371 16.26 -9.12 -7.85
CA ALA A 371 14.83 -9.42 -7.72
C ALA A 371 14.41 -9.85 -6.30
N GLU A 372 15.31 -10.51 -5.57
CA GLU A 372 15.10 -10.96 -4.20
C GLU A 372 15.07 -9.81 -3.19
N ALA A 373 15.95 -8.83 -3.33
CA ALA A 373 15.96 -7.62 -2.51
C ALA A 373 14.73 -6.74 -2.79
N GLN A 374 14.24 -6.69 -4.02
CA GLN A 374 12.99 -6.00 -4.36
C GLN A 374 11.78 -6.68 -3.71
N ARG A 375 11.68 -8.02 -3.76
CA ARG A 375 10.62 -8.77 -3.10
C ARG A 375 10.59 -8.55 -1.59
N GLU A 376 11.75 -8.50 -0.94
CA GLU A 376 11.81 -8.17 0.50
C GLU A 376 11.32 -6.76 0.82
N LYS A 377 11.64 -5.78 -0.02
CA LYS A 377 11.12 -4.41 0.13
C LYS A 377 9.62 -4.33 -0.12
N GLU A 378 9.07 -5.11 -1.05
CA GLU A 378 7.64 -5.19 -1.33
C GLU A 378 6.82 -5.75 -0.16
N LYS A 379 7.41 -6.59 0.69
CA LYS A 379 6.73 -7.09 1.91
C LYS A 379 6.23 -5.98 2.82
N ALA A 380 6.93 -4.86 2.93
CA ALA A 380 6.45 -3.72 3.72
C ALA A 380 5.13 -3.16 3.17
N THR A 381 5.00 -3.06 1.85
CA THR A 381 3.75 -2.64 1.19
C THR A 381 2.64 -3.64 1.45
N LEU A 382 2.94 -4.94 1.39
CA LEU A 382 1.96 -6.00 1.65
C LEU A 382 1.43 -5.93 3.09
N TYR A 383 2.30 -5.81 4.09
CA TYR A 383 1.86 -5.70 5.48
C TYR A 383 1.00 -4.45 5.74
N THR A 384 1.36 -3.31 5.16
CA THR A 384 0.56 -2.09 5.28
C THR A 384 -0.79 -2.25 4.57
N ARG A 385 -0.80 -2.83 3.37
CA ARG A 385 -2.02 -3.15 2.62
C ARG A 385 -2.93 -4.09 3.40
N ASP A 386 -2.40 -5.18 3.91
CA ASP A 386 -3.18 -6.20 4.60
C ASP A 386 -3.82 -5.65 5.88
N ALA A 387 -3.12 -4.79 6.63
CA ALA A 387 -3.70 -4.09 7.78
C ALA A 387 -4.87 -3.17 7.38
N ILE A 388 -4.76 -2.49 6.22
CA ILE A 388 -5.86 -1.65 5.72
C ILE A 388 -7.04 -2.53 5.28
N ILE A 389 -6.77 -3.65 4.61
CA ILE A 389 -7.81 -4.61 4.18
C ILE A 389 -8.54 -5.19 5.39
N GLU A 390 -7.82 -5.64 6.42
CA GLU A 390 -8.40 -6.17 7.65
C GLU A 390 -9.38 -5.17 8.28
N ALA A 391 -8.97 -3.90 8.41
CA ALA A 391 -9.84 -2.85 8.91
C ALA A 391 -11.08 -2.61 8.01
N MET A 392 -10.92 -2.72 6.70
CA MET A 392 -12.05 -2.57 5.76
C MET A 392 -12.98 -3.78 5.79
N GLN A 393 -12.45 -4.98 5.93
CA GLN A 393 -13.24 -6.22 6.07
C GLN A 393 -14.05 -6.24 7.37
N GLU A 394 -13.62 -5.52 8.40
CA GLU A 394 -14.41 -5.32 9.62
C GLU A 394 -15.48 -4.22 9.44
N ALA A 395 -15.08 -3.05 8.99
CA ALA A 395 -15.96 -1.87 8.97
C ALA A 395 -17.00 -1.88 7.84
N LEU A 396 -16.67 -2.38 6.64
CA LEU A 396 -17.58 -2.31 5.50
C LEU A 396 -18.82 -3.21 5.64
N PRO A 397 -18.73 -4.46 6.14
CA PRO A 397 -19.91 -5.27 6.44
C PRO A 397 -20.85 -4.61 7.45
N GLU A 398 -20.30 -3.99 8.50
CA GLU A 398 -21.08 -3.24 9.48
C GLU A 398 -21.79 -2.05 8.83
N LEU A 399 -21.10 -1.31 7.95
CA LEU A 399 -21.70 -0.18 7.23
C LEU A 399 -22.84 -0.62 6.31
N VAL A 400 -22.64 -1.71 5.57
CA VAL A 400 -23.68 -2.28 4.69
C VAL A 400 -24.90 -2.72 5.51
N SER A 401 -24.65 -3.40 6.63
CA SER A 401 -25.70 -3.82 7.56
C SER A 401 -26.47 -2.63 8.15
N ALA A 402 -25.75 -1.60 8.60
CA ALA A 402 -26.38 -0.38 9.11
C ALA A 402 -27.21 0.33 8.03
N ALA A 403 -26.69 0.42 6.80
CA ALA A 403 -27.38 1.08 5.69
C ALA A 403 -28.66 0.36 5.25
N ILE A 404 -28.61 -0.98 5.12
CA ILE A 404 -29.80 -1.76 4.75
C ILE A 404 -30.84 -1.75 5.89
N ASN A 405 -30.41 -1.85 7.14
CA ASN A 405 -31.31 -1.75 8.28
C ASN A 405 -31.93 -0.35 8.41
N ALA A 406 -31.19 0.72 8.10
CA ALA A 406 -31.72 2.06 8.00
C ALA A 406 -32.82 2.15 6.92
N TYR A 407 -32.63 1.46 5.78
CA TYR A 407 -33.67 1.37 4.74
C TYR A 407 -34.94 0.61 5.21
N TYR A 408 -34.76 -0.51 5.96
CA TYR A 408 -35.91 -1.21 6.55
C TYR A 408 -36.63 -0.36 7.60
N LEU A 409 -35.89 0.40 8.42
CA LEU A 409 -36.50 1.36 9.37
C LEU A 409 -37.30 2.44 8.65
N LEU A 410 -36.79 2.97 7.52
CA LEU A 410 -37.52 3.93 6.69
C LEU A 410 -38.85 3.36 6.17
N LEU A 411 -38.86 2.08 5.78
CA LEU A 411 -40.06 1.37 5.33
C LEU A 411 -40.92 0.84 6.48
N LYS A 412 -40.57 1.11 7.74
CA LYS A 412 -41.20 0.58 8.94
C LYS A 412 -41.25 -0.95 8.99
N GLN A 413 -40.23 -1.58 8.45
CA GLN A 413 -40.03 -3.02 8.51
C GLN A 413 -39.14 -3.40 9.69
N PRO A 414 -39.25 -4.63 10.20
CA PRO A 414 -38.35 -5.10 11.24
C PRO A 414 -36.91 -5.19 10.77
N VAL A 415 -35.98 -4.93 11.67
CA VAL A 415 -34.54 -5.09 11.45
C VAL A 415 -34.22 -6.56 11.15
N GLN A 416 -33.27 -6.80 10.27
CA GLN A 416 -32.84 -8.12 9.86
C GLN A 416 -31.34 -8.30 10.12
N GLU A 417 -30.94 -9.53 10.40
CA GLU A 417 -29.54 -9.89 10.39
C GLU A 417 -29.03 -9.93 8.95
N ILE A 418 -27.98 -9.17 8.66
CA ILE A 418 -27.42 -9.05 7.32
C ILE A 418 -26.02 -9.65 7.35
N LYS A 419 -25.80 -10.69 6.56
CA LYS A 419 -24.51 -11.34 6.39
C LYS A 419 -23.93 -10.91 5.05
N VAL A 420 -22.87 -10.14 5.12
CA VAL A 420 -22.17 -9.64 3.94
C VAL A 420 -20.66 -9.79 4.17
N ALA A 421 -19.95 -10.19 3.13
CA ALA A 421 -18.50 -10.24 3.12
C ALA A 421 -17.95 -9.31 2.04
N VAL A 422 -16.74 -8.81 2.26
CA VAL A 422 -16.02 -7.98 1.30
C VAL A 422 -14.74 -8.72 0.92
N PRO A 423 -14.74 -9.44 -0.20
CA PRO A 423 -13.55 -10.12 -0.67
C PRO A 423 -12.58 -9.11 -1.30
N PHE A 424 -11.29 -9.30 -1.06
CA PHE A 424 -10.21 -8.55 -1.69
C PHE A 424 -9.35 -9.51 -2.49
N GLY A 425 -8.90 -9.09 -3.66
CA GLY A 425 -7.98 -9.83 -4.50
C GLY A 425 -6.59 -9.95 -3.87
N GLU A 426 -5.81 -10.90 -4.32
CA GLU A 426 -4.42 -11.01 -3.93
C GLU A 426 -3.59 -9.89 -4.56
N TYR A 427 -2.71 -9.27 -3.76
CA TYR A 427 -1.76 -8.28 -4.27
C TYR A 427 -0.71 -8.97 -5.14
N ALA A 428 -0.58 -8.46 -6.35
CA ALA A 428 0.37 -8.95 -7.34
C ALA A 428 0.21 -10.46 -7.61
N ASN A 429 -0.77 -10.80 -8.42
CA ASN A 429 -0.63 -11.99 -9.26
C ASN A 429 0.74 -11.86 -9.96
N PRO A 430 1.69 -12.77 -9.72
CA PRO A 430 2.93 -12.77 -10.48
C PRO A 430 2.56 -12.71 -11.97
N SER A 431 3.33 -11.98 -12.79
CA SER A 431 3.02 -11.88 -14.21
C SER A 431 2.76 -13.28 -14.76
N PHE A 432 1.83 -13.43 -15.68
CA PHE A 432 1.50 -14.74 -16.29
C PHE A 432 2.77 -15.53 -16.67
N GLU A 433 3.79 -14.83 -17.17
CA GLU A 433 5.10 -15.41 -17.47
C GLU A 433 5.82 -15.96 -16.22
N SER A 434 5.77 -15.23 -15.09
CA SER A 434 6.38 -15.67 -13.83
C SER A 434 5.62 -16.84 -13.19
N GLN A 435 4.29 -16.88 -13.32
CA GLN A 435 3.47 -18.02 -12.89
C GLN A 435 3.78 -19.26 -13.72
N VAL A 436 3.81 -19.12 -15.06
CA VAL A 436 4.18 -20.19 -15.97
C VAL A 436 5.60 -20.68 -15.68
N GLU A 437 6.56 -19.80 -15.46
CA GLU A 437 7.94 -20.16 -15.13
C GLU A 437 8.04 -20.91 -13.80
N THR A 438 7.30 -20.46 -12.77
CA THR A 438 7.26 -21.10 -11.45
C THR A 438 6.61 -22.48 -11.53
N LEU A 439 5.47 -22.60 -12.22
CA LEU A 439 4.78 -23.87 -12.42
C LEU A 439 5.59 -24.83 -13.29
N THR A 440 6.32 -24.31 -14.28
CA THR A 440 7.22 -25.11 -15.12
C THR A 440 8.42 -25.61 -14.34
N LYS A 441 9.00 -24.80 -13.44
CA LYS A 441 10.09 -25.20 -12.55
C LYS A 441 9.67 -26.18 -11.46
N ALA A 442 8.41 -26.16 -11.03
CA ALA A 442 7.86 -27.12 -10.07
C ALA A 442 7.69 -28.54 -10.65
N ARG A 443 7.95 -28.73 -11.95
CA ARG A 443 7.66 -29.94 -12.70
C ARG A 443 8.78 -30.98 -12.92
N PRO A 444 10.08 -30.70 -12.80
CA PRO A 444 11.09 -31.71 -13.08
C PRO A 444 11.16 -32.77 -11.96
N GLY A 445 10.49 -33.92 -12.17
CA GLY A 445 10.75 -35.14 -11.42
C GLY A 445 9.71 -35.62 -10.40
N ALA A 446 8.92 -34.75 -9.80
CA ALA A 446 7.71 -35.08 -9.02
C ALA A 446 6.76 -33.88 -9.02
N PRO A 447 5.59 -33.95 -9.68
CA PRO A 447 4.67 -32.81 -9.72
C PRO A 447 4.13 -32.54 -8.31
N LEU A 448 4.42 -31.34 -7.78
CA LEU A 448 3.87 -30.85 -6.50
C LEU A 448 2.40 -30.46 -6.65
N LEU A 449 1.94 -30.14 -7.88
CA LEU A 449 0.57 -29.74 -8.19
C LEU A 449 0.00 -30.61 -9.31
N SER A 450 -1.27 -30.98 -9.21
CA SER A 450 -1.99 -31.67 -10.28
C SER A 450 -2.19 -30.74 -11.49
N ILE A 451 -2.51 -31.30 -12.66
CA ILE A 451 -2.81 -30.53 -13.88
C ILE A 451 -4.01 -29.62 -13.64
N GLU A 452 -5.03 -30.15 -12.94
CA GLU A 452 -6.21 -29.37 -12.57
C GLU A 452 -5.86 -28.16 -11.72
N ALA A 453 -5.04 -28.36 -10.67
CA ALA A 453 -4.60 -27.28 -9.81
C ALA A 453 -3.74 -26.24 -10.55
N GLN A 454 -2.91 -26.67 -11.51
CA GLN A 454 -2.11 -25.75 -12.33
C GLN A 454 -2.98 -24.91 -13.28
N VAL A 455 -4.00 -25.50 -13.89
CA VAL A 455 -4.93 -24.79 -14.77
C VAL A 455 -5.80 -23.84 -13.97
N GLU A 456 -6.22 -24.21 -12.77
CA GLU A 456 -6.97 -23.35 -11.87
C GLU A 456 -6.13 -22.16 -11.40
N GLU A 457 -4.87 -22.38 -10.99
CA GLU A 457 -3.94 -21.34 -10.56
C GLU A 457 -3.61 -20.34 -11.69
N LEU A 458 -3.43 -20.82 -12.93
CA LEU A 458 -3.07 -19.98 -14.07
C LEU A 458 -4.24 -19.18 -14.62
N TYR A 459 -5.41 -19.75 -14.66
CA TYR A 459 -6.54 -19.18 -15.40
C TYR A 459 -7.70 -18.76 -14.48
N GLY A 460 -7.82 -19.29 -13.25
CA GLY A 460 -8.78 -18.89 -12.22
C GLY A 460 -10.10 -18.39 -12.79
N ASP A 461 -10.51 -17.19 -12.39
CA ASP A 461 -11.75 -16.55 -12.86
C ASP A 461 -11.66 -15.99 -14.30
N SER A 462 -10.50 -16.05 -14.95
CA SER A 462 -10.31 -15.49 -16.29
C SER A 462 -10.89 -16.34 -17.41
N LYS A 463 -11.21 -17.62 -17.16
CA LYS A 463 -11.76 -18.58 -18.13
C LYS A 463 -12.90 -19.40 -17.54
N ASP A 464 -13.85 -19.76 -18.42
CA ASP A 464 -15.01 -20.54 -18.04
C ASP A 464 -14.64 -21.99 -17.68
N GLU A 465 -15.42 -22.59 -16.78
CA GLU A 465 -15.25 -23.98 -16.32
C GLU A 465 -15.22 -25.01 -17.49
N GLU A 466 -15.99 -24.77 -18.54
CA GLU A 466 -15.96 -25.64 -19.72
C GLU A 466 -14.64 -25.57 -20.50
N TRP A 467 -14.05 -24.35 -20.56
CA TRP A 467 -12.75 -24.14 -21.18
C TRP A 467 -11.65 -24.82 -20.38
N LYS A 468 -11.67 -24.64 -19.04
CA LYS A 468 -10.70 -25.27 -18.12
C LYS A 468 -10.71 -26.79 -18.25
N LYS A 469 -11.89 -27.43 -18.29
CA LYS A 469 -12.02 -28.88 -18.48
C LYS A 469 -11.42 -29.34 -19.80
N LYS A 470 -11.70 -28.64 -20.90
CA LYS A 470 -11.13 -28.96 -22.20
C LYS A 470 -9.60 -28.79 -22.24
N GLU A 471 -9.07 -27.81 -21.56
CA GLU A 471 -7.63 -27.58 -21.47
C GLU A 471 -6.94 -28.63 -20.61
N ILE A 472 -7.55 -29.05 -19.49
CA ILE A 472 -7.10 -30.16 -18.66
C ILE A 472 -7.05 -31.45 -19.46
N GLU A 473 -8.10 -31.77 -20.27
CA GLU A 473 -8.11 -32.92 -21.13
C GLU A 473 -7.02 -32.88 -22.20
N ARG A 474 -6.77 -31.72 -22.81
CA ARG A 474 -5.68 -31.52 -23.78
C ARG A 474 -4.32 -31.74 -23.15
N LEU A 475 -4.07 -31.13 -21.98
CA LEU A 475 -2.82 -31.30 -21.26
C LEU A 475 -2.59 -32.73 -20.79
N LYS A 476 -3.64 -33.44 -20.37
CA LYS A 476 -3.58 -34.89 -20.05
C LYS A 476 -3.28 -35.73 -21.29
N ALA A 477 -3.90 -35.40 -22.42
CA ALA A 477 -3.65 -36.09 -23.70
C ALA A 477 -2.21 -35.89 -24.19
N GLU A 478 -1.68 -34.65 -24.12
CA GLU A 478 -0.31 -34.34 -24.53
C GLU A 478 0.73 -35.01 -23.63
N GLN A 479 0.40 -35.27 -22.36
CA GLN A 479 1.27 -35.95 -21.41
C GLN A 479 1.14 -37.49 -21.43
N GLY A 480 0.27 -38.03 -22.25
CA GLY A 480 0.03 -39.46 -22.30
C GLY A 480 -0.66 -40.02 -21.06
N MET A 481 -1.31 -39.16 -20.26
CA MET A 481 -2.07 -39.53 -19.06
C MET A 481 -3.57 -39.66 -19.33
N LEU A 482 -3.98 -40.03 -20.52
CA LEU A 482 -5.37 -40.48 -20.75
C LEU A 482 -5.57 -41.77 -19.96
N GLU A 483 -6.43 -41.72 -18.96
CA GLU A 483 -6.92 -42.92 -18.29
C GLU A 483 -7.50 -43.87 -19.38
N MET A 484 -6.92 -45.07 -19.50
CA MET A 484 -7.64 -46.14 -20.14
C MET A 484 -8.86 -46.40 -19.27
N GLU A 485 -10.06 -46.17 -19.81
CA GLU A 485 -11.30 -46.64 -19.20
C GLU A 485 -11.11 -48.12 -18.82
N GLU A 486 -11.24 -48.45 -17.53
CA GLU A 486 -11.31 -49.82 -17.08
C GLU A 486 -12.51 -50.48 -17.80
N PRO A 487 -12.32 -51.58 -18.55
CA PRO A 487 -13.45 -52.28 -19.11
C PRO A 487 -14.31 -52.81 -17.95
N ALA A 488 -15.59 -52.53 -18.02
CA ALA A 488 -16.59 -52.99 -17.06
C ALA A 488 -16.47 -54.50 -16.84
N VAL A 489 -16.07 -54.88 -15.63
CA VAL A 489 -16.08 -56.27 -15.19
C VAL A 489 -17.52 -56.68 -14.91
N GLY A 490 -18.07 -57.50 -15.79
CA GLY A 490 -19.38 -58.10 -15.57
C GLY A 490 -19.87 -58.89 -16.75
N GLN A 491 -19.30 -60.07 -17.04
CA GLN A 491 -20.05 -61.27 -17.44
C GLN A 491 -19.15 -62.49 -17.46
N GLU A 492 -19.68 -63.51 -16.88
CA GLU A 492 -19.36 -64.84 -16.56
C GLU A 492 -18.41 -65.67 -17.48
N LEU A 493 -17.65 -66.46 -16.74
CA LEU A 493 -16.87 -67.62 -17.17
C LEU A 493 -17.59 -68.54 -18.17
N ASP A 494 -16.93 -68.81 -19.27
CA ASP A 494 -17.00 -70.18 -19.84
C ASP A 494 -15.64 -70.60 -20.39
N ALA A 495 -15.28 -71.81 -20.02
CA ALA A 495 -14.02 -72.46 -20.26
C ALA A 495 -13.83 -72.93 -21.69
N ASN A 496 -12.58 -73.03 -22.09
CA ASN A 496 -11.97 -73.82 -23.17
C ASN A 496 -11.65 -73.12 -24.49
N LYS A 497 -10.39 -72.83 -24.68
CA LYS A 497 -9.51 -73.55 -25.61
C LYS A 497 -8.12 -72.91 -25.70
N GLU A 498 -7.15 -73.75 -25.48
CA GLU A 498 -5.78 -73.64 -25.94
C GLU A 498 -5.69 -73.16 -27.39
N ASN A 499 -4.87 -72.11 -27.64
CA ASN A 499 -3.85 -72.22 -28.68
C ASN A 499 -2.95 -70.99 -28.65
N ALA A 500 -1.68 -71.22 -28.58
CA ALA A 500 -0.58 -70.33 -28.71
C ALA A 500 -0.66 -69.42 -29.94
N LEU A 501 -0.35 -68.17 -29.80
CA LEU A 501 0.33 -67.37 -30.81
C LEU A 501 1.05 -66.18 -30.14
N GLU A 502 2.31 -66.12 -30.43
CA GLU A 502 3.39 -65.24 -30.03
C GLU A 502 2.96 -63.80 -29.86
N GLY A 503 3.18 -63.25 -28.62
CA GLY A 503 2.94 -61.87 -28.32
C GLY A 503 4.11 -60.97 -28.74
N SER A 504 3.89 -60.11 -29.70
CA SER A 504 4.70 -58.90 -29.85
C SER A 504 4.36 -57.96 -28.70
N SER A 505 5.19 -57.93 -27.68
CA SER A 505 5.07 -56.93 -26.60
C SER A 505 5.39 -55.56 -27.18
N MET A 506 4.35 -54.72 -27.40
CA MET A 506 4.56 -53.30 -27.69
C MET A 506 5.22 -52.64 -26.48
N LEU A 507 6.46 -52.19 -26.66
CA LEU A 507 7.19 -51.43 -25.65
C LEU A 507 6.50 -50.07 -25.42
N ASN A 508 6.30 -49.67 -24.18
CA ASN A 508 5.79 -48.33 -23.86
C ASN A 508 6.88 -47.25 -24.03
N GLY A 509 6.50 -45.97 -24.07
CA GLY A 509 7.42 -44.86 -24.34
C GLY A 509 8.58 -44.78 -23.38
N ALA A 510 8.42 -45.14 -22.10
CA ALA A 510 9.49 -45.17 -21.09
C ALA A 510 10.47 -46.33 -21.35
N GLN A 511 9.96 -47.49 -21.80
CA GLN A 511 10.76 -48.65 -22.17
C GLN A 511 11.59 -48.38 -23.43
N ILE A 512 11.01 -47.68 -24.42
CA ILE A 512 11.71 -47.24 -25.64
C ILE A 512 12.82 -46.23 -25.27
N SER A 513 12.56 -45.30 -24.39
CA SER A 513 13.56 -44.33 -23.92
C SER A 513 14.72 -45.01 -23.18
N SER A 514 14.42 -45.99 -22.34
CA SER A 514 15.43 -46.80 -21.64
C SER A 514 16.28 -47.61 -22.61
N LEU A 515 15.65 -48.22 -23.62
CA LEU A 515 16.33 -48.97 -24.68
C LEU A 515 17.30 -48.05 -25.46
N MET A 516 16.83 -46.87 -25.86
CA MET A 516 17.66 -45.88 -26.57
C MET A 516 18.87 -45.44 -25.75
N ASN A 517 18.69 -45.23 -24.44
CA ASN A 517 19.79 -44.87 -23.55
C ASN A 517 20.83 -45.97 -23.43
N VAL A 518 20.42 -47.25 -23.34
CA VAL A 518 21.36 -48.40 -23.30
C VAL A 518 22.11 -48.53 -24.62
N ILE A 519 21.43 -48.33 -25.76
CA ILE A 519 22.08 -48.34 -27.10
C ILE A 519 23.12 -47.20 -27.18
N LYS A 520 22.83 -46.02 -26.65
CA LYS A 520 23.74 -44.88 -26.58
C LYS A 520 24.97 -45.19 -25.74
N MET A 521 24.80 -45.81 -24.57
CA MET A 521 25.89 -46.23 -23.70
C MET A 521 26.84 -47.26 -24.34
N VAL A 522 26.30 -48.17 -25.19
CA VAL A 522 27.10 -49.11 -25.99
C VAL A 522 27.89 -48.37 -27.08
N LYS A 523 27.27 -47.35 -27.74
CA LYS A 523 27.96 -46.53 -28.75
C LYS A 523 29.12 -45.72 -28.14
N GLU A 524 28.92 -45.19 -26.93
CA GLU A 524 29.91 -44.42 -26.17
C GLU A 524 31.01 -45.33 -25.53
N LYS A 525 30.92 -46.65 -25.73
CA LYS A 525 31.83 -47.66 -25.14
C LYS A 525 31.89 -47.66 -23.61
N SER A 526 30.89 -47.10 -22.95
CA SER A 526 30.75 -47.08 -21.49
C SER A 526 30.19 -48.38 -20.92
N VAL A 527 29.54 -49.21 -21.76
CA VAL A 527 29.01 -50.54 -21.41
C VAL A 527 29.34 -51.52 -22.55
N THR A 528 29.74 -52.74 -22.20
CA THR A 528 30.00 -53.78 -23.19
C THR A 528 28.67 -54.35 -23.78
N ARG A 529 28.73 -54.90 -25.00
CA ARG A 529 27.54 -55.44 -25.67
C ARG A 529 26.85 -56.55 -24.83
N SER A 530 27.61 -57.38 -24.15
CA SER A 530 27.08 -58.46 -23.31
C SER A 530 26.37 -57.93 -22.05
N GLU A 531 26.92 -56.86 -21.46
CA GLU A 531 26.28 -56.18 -20.30
C GLU A 531 25.01 -55.46 -20.72
N ALA A 532 24.97 -54.80 -21.89
CA ALA A 532 23.80 -54.16 -22.43
C ALA A 532 22.64 -55.14 -22.70
N ILE A 533 22.93 -56.31 -23.24
CA ILE A 533 21.93 -57.37 -23.44
C ILE A 533 21.40 -57.82 -22.08
N ALA A 534 22.23 -58.01 -21.08
CA ALA A 534 21.80 -58.40 -19.74
C ALA A 534 20.90 -57.31 -19.08
N ILE A 535 21.27 -56.02 -19.23
CA ILE A 535 20.48 -54.90 -18.74
C ILE A 535 19.10 -54.85 -19.42
N ILE A 536 19.04 -54.94 -20.75
CA ILE A 536 17.78 -54.90 -21.50
C ILE A 536 16.89 -56.09 -21.11
N THR A 537 17.46 -57.30 -21.02
CA THR A 537 16.72 -58.50 -20.62
C THR A 537 16.16 -58.38 -19.19
N ALA A 538 16.96 -57.85 -18.25
CA ALA A 538 16.56 -57.73 -16.85
C ALA A 538 15.56 -56.60 -16.59
N THR A 539 15.67 -55.47 -17.32
CA THR A 539 14.84 -54.28 -17.06
C THR A 539 13.55 -54.23 -17.88
N LEU A 540 13.59 -54.77 -19.10
CA LEU A 540 12.44 -54.71 -20.00
C LEU A 540 11.71 -56.07 -20.16
N GLY A 541 12.22 -57.12 -19.55
CA GLY A 541 11.60 -58.48 -19.64
C GLY A 541 11.58 -59.09 -21.05
N ILE A 542 12.45 -58.60 -21.94
CA ILE A 542 12.53 -59.02 -23.34
C ILE A 542 13.45 -60.24 -23.46
N SER A 543 13.12 -61.17 -24.40
CA SER A 543 13.98 -62.31 -24.63
C SER A 543 15.37 -61.89 -25.11
N ARG A 544 16.40 -62.70 -24.78
CA ARG A 544 17.77 -62.41 -25.13
C ARG A 544 17.99 -62.21 -26.62
N GLU A 545 17.29 -62.98 -27.46
CA GLU A 545 17.35 -62.91 -28.92
C GLU A 545 16.81 -61.56 -29.43
N ASN A 546 15.70 -61.07 -28.86
CA ASN A 546 15.13 -59.77 -29.21
C ASN A 546 16.01 -58.62 -28.73
N ALA A 547 16.65 -58.72 -27.55
CA ALA A 547 17.58 -57.74 -27.05
C ALA A 547 18.85 -57.63 -27.92
N GLU A 548 19.36 -58.74 -28.43
CA GLU A 548 20.47 -58.77 -29.39
C GLU A 548 20.10 -58.10 -30.72
N SER A 549 18.92 -58.37 -31.27
CA SER A 549 18.39 -57.73 -32.48
C SER A 549 18.29 -56.21 -32.34
N PHE A 550 17.72 -55.71 -31.24
CA PHE A 550 17.59 -54.25 -31.00
C PHE A 550 18.96 -53.52 -30.90
N ILE A 551 19.97 -54.18 -30.32
CA ILE A 551 21.33 -53.59 -30.25
C ILE A 551 21.97 -53.61 -31.63
N GLU A 552 21.79 -54.65 -32.43
CA GLU A 552 22.32 -54.73 -33.79
C GLU A 552 21.70 -53.71 -34.73
N GLU A 553 20.36 -53.61 -34.77
CA GLU A 553 19.68 -52.61 -35.56
C GLU A 553 19.99 -51.17 -35.12
N GLY A 554 20.05 -50.92 -33.81
CA GLY A 554 20.43 -49.63 -33.25
C GLY A 554 21.87 -49.20 -33.57
N MET A 555 22.77 -50.17 -33.81
CA MET A 555 24.13 -49.90 -34.24
C MET A 555 24.28 -49.74 -35.77
N GLN A 556 23.43 -50.33 -36.57
CA GLN A 556 23.42 -50.23 -38.06
C GLN A 556 22.79 -48.92 -38.58
N SER A 557 21.82 -48.36 -37.89
CA SER A 557 21.14 -47.10 -38.30
C SER A 557 21.96 -45.84 -38.23
N ALA A 558 23.25 -45.89 -37.85
CA ALA A 558 24.16 -44.75 -37.74
C ALA A 558 25.23 -44.66 -38.86
N GLY A 559 25.09 -45.49 -39.94
CA GLY A 559 26.05 -45.53 -41.06
C GLY A 559 25.69 -44.64 -42.26
N GLU A 560 24.47 -44.10 -42.33
CA GLU A 560 24.02 -43.27 -43.45
C GLU A 560 23.44 -41.96 -42.95
N GLY A 561 24.28 -40.97 -42.81
CA GLY A 561 23.87 -39.60 -42.51
C GLY A 561 24.89 -38.63 -43.11
N SER A 562 24.67 -38.28 -44.34
CA SER A 562 25.42 -37.34 -45.18
C SER A 562 25.60 -35.96 -44.57
N GLN A 563 26.75 -35.39 -44.81
CA GLN A 563 27.13 -33.96 -44.56
C GLN A 563 26.14 -32.98 -45.23
N PRO A 564 25.73 -31.90 -44.61
CA PRO A 564 25.14 -30.76 -45.30
C PRO A 564 26.25 -29.85 -45.83
N SER A 565 26.25 -29.66 -47.16
CA SER A 565 26.99 -28.60 -47.88
C SER A 565 26.49 -27.20 -47.49
N VAL A 566 27.44 -26.32 -47.21
CA VAL A 566 27.27 -24.89 -47.08
C VAL A 566 27.15 -24.26 -48.47
N PRO A 567 26.16 -23.40 -48.75
CA PRO A 567 26.23 -22.45 -49.87
C PRO A 567 26.74 -21.10 -49.44
N ASN A 568 27.47 -20.46 -50.32
CA ASN A 568 28.10 -19.14 -50.25
C ASN A 568 27.20 -18.00 -49.75
#